data_e82537aae80818676711ffb86dc5e444
#
_entry.id   e82537aae80818676711ffb86dc5e444
#
_cell.length_a   1.000
_cell.length_b   1.000
_cell.length_c   1.000
_cell.angle_alpha   90.00
_cell.angle_beta   90.00
_cell.angle_gamma   90.00
#
_symmetry.space_group_name_H-M   'P 1'
#
loop_
_entity.id
_entity.type
_entity.pdbx_description
1 polymer ?
#
loop_
_entity_poly.entity_id
_entity_poly.type
_entity_poly.pdbx_seq_one_letter_code
_entity_poly.pdbx_strand_id
1 'polypeptide(L)'
;HAYRCQELLSRARIFEVDRPPTQELKKQRVLEVVGTPPSNLTYVPIDFQHEDLTDVLKRHDYDPAQRTFFILEGVTMYLPEEAARATFRFVGAHPPGSGLVFDFVYRALIDRLAEIDMANIPEAQKPFVQRFLDLIKDEPWVFGLPEEGERDFLREFGLELREAFPVGGEESSKRFLTKSDGTQLGAQAIAAAMARMAARARESAQAQPGGQQMSPELMRRQQRVMAYQL
;
A
#
# COMPACT_ATOMS: atom_id res chain seq x y z
N HIS A 1 -5.71 -5.19 7.95
CA HIS A 1 -5.33 -6.29 8.84
C HIS A 1 -6.00 -6.14 10.21
N ALA A 2 -5.96 -4.97 10.86
CA ALA A 2 -6.52 -4.73 12.19
C ALA A 2 -7.97 -5.24 12.39
N TYR A 3 -8.79 -5.13 11.38
CA TYR A 3 -10.21 -5.51 11.44
C TYR A 3 -10.49 -6.97 11.10
N ARG A 4 -9.63 -7.59 10.29
CA ARG A 4 -9.82 -8.98 9.83
C ARG A 4 -9.14 -10.00 10.73
N CYS A 5 -8.07 -9.60 11.41
CA CYS A 5 -7.23 -10.46 12.20
C CYS A 5 -7.31 -10.13 13.70
N GLN A 6 -8.48 -9.70 14.19
CA GLN A 6 -8.67 -9.22 15.57
C GLN A 6 -8.26 -10.25 16.62
N GLU A 7 -8.59 -11.51 16.43
CA GLU A 7 -8.21 -12.58 17.38
C GLU A 7 -6.69 -12.73 17.48
N LEU A 8 -5.99 -12.76 16.33
CA LEU A 8 -4.54 -12.88 16.28
C LEU A 8 -3.85 -11.64 16.87
N LEU A 9 -4.43 -10.47 16.67
CA LEU A 9 -3.86 -9.19 17.06
C LEU A 9 -4.40 -8.67 18.39
N SER A 10 -5.24 -9.44 19.10
CA SER A 10 -5.90 -9.01 20.34
C SER A 10 -4.93 -8.59 21.44
N ARG A 11 -3.70 -9.10 21.45
CA ARG A 11 -2.65 -8.80 22.41
C ARG A 11 -1.61 -7.77 21.92
N ALA A 12 -1.75 -7.29 20.70
CA ALA A 12 -0.85 -6.31 20.10
C ALA A 12 -1.48 -4.91 20.16
N ARG A 13 -0.66 -3.88 20.32
CA ARG A 13 -1.04 -2.50 20.01
C ARG A 13 -0.86 -2.29 18.50
N ILE A 14 -1.85 -1.70 17.87
CA ILE A 14 -1.87 -1.47 16.42
C ILE A 14 -1.83 0.03 16.18
N PHE A 15 -0.87 0.48 15.38
CA PHE A 15 -0.76 1.86 14.93
C PHE A 15 -1.01 1.90 13.43
N GLU A 16 -2.06 2.55 13.02
CA GLU A 16 -2.39 2.75 11.60
C GLU A 16 -1.95 4.14 11.18
N VAL A 17 -0.86 4.17 10.42
CA VAL A 17 -0.20 5.39 9.97
C VAL A 17 -0.62 5.68 8.55
N ASP A 18 -1.23 6.84 8.30
CA ASP A 18 -1.68 7.22 6.96
C ASP A 18 -1.81 8.75 6.86
N ARG A 19 -1.91 9.26 5.63
CA ARG A 19 -2.17 10.69 5.40
C ARG A 19 -3.54 11.07 5.94
N PRO A 20 -3.69 12.26 6.57
CA PRO A 20 -4.95 12.66 7.20
C PRO A 20 -6.20 12.50 6.33
N PRO A 21 -6.23 12.94 5.04
CA PRO A 21 -7.43 12.79 4.22
C PRO A 21 -7.78 11.33 3.90
N THR A 22 -6.76 10.50 3.66
CA THR A 22 -6.92 9.07 3.37
C THR A 22 -7.43 8.33 4.60
N GLN A 23 -6.84 8.63 5.75
CA GLN A 23 -7.22 8.02 7.02
C GLN A 23 -8.66 8.38 7.41
N GLU A 24 -9.08 9.63 7.22
CA GLU A 24 -10.45 10.05 7.53
C GLU A 24 -11.48 9.33 6.67
N LEU A 25 -11.24 9.22 5.36
CA LEU A 25 -12.10 8.45 4.46
C LEU A 25 -12.19 6.99 4.88
N LYS A 26 -11.05 6.38 5.27
CA LYS A 26 -11.01 5.00 5.76
C LYS A 26 -11.80 4.82 7.04
N LYS A 27 -11.67 5.73 8.02
CA LYS A 27 -12.45 5.70 9.26
C LYS A 27 -13.96 5.70 8.99
N GLN A 28 -14.43 6.57 8.10
CA GLN A 28 -15.84 6.62 7.70
C GLN A 28 -16.30 5.29 7.11
N ARG A 29 -15.53 4.73 6.19
CA ARG A 29 -15.85 3.43 5.57
C ARG A 29 -15.84 2.28 6.57
N VAL A 30 -14.89 2.27 7.49
CA VAL A 30 -14.82 1.26 8.55
C VAL A 30 -16.05 1.33 9.44
N LEU A 31 -16.49 2.52 9.84
CA LEU A 31 -17.70 2.69 10.63
C LEU A 31 -18.95 2.17 9.90
N GLU A 32 -19.05 2.40 8.59
CA GLU A 32 -20.19 1.92 7.77
C GLU A 32 -20.23 0.39 7.66
N VAL A 33 -19.06 -0.28 7.50
CA VAL A 33 -18.98 -1.69 7.12
C VAL A 33 -18.71 -2.60 8.33
N VAL A 34 -17.86 -2.17 9.23
CA VAL A 34 -17.38 -2.98 10.36
C VAL A 34 -17.99 -2.52 11.70
N GLY A 35 -18.36 -1.24 11.79
CA GLY A 35 -18.81 -0.63 13.04
C GLY A 35 -17.64 -0.10 13.88
N THR A 36 -17.66 -0.40 15.17
CA THR A 36 -16.65 0.14 16.11
C THR A 36 -15.25 -0.43 15.83
N PRO A 37 -14.23 0.42 15.67
CA PRO A 37 -12.85 -0.02 15.56
C PRO A 37 -12.39 -0.81 16.80
N PRO A 38 -11.41 -1.73 16.64
CA PRO A 38 -10.80 -2.44 17.76
C PRO A 38 -10.18 -1.47 18.78
N SER A 39 -10.33 -1.73 20.08
CA SER A 39 -9.84 -0.85 21.16
C SER A 39 -8.31 -0.74 21.20
N ASN A 40 -7.60 -1.69 20.62
CA ASN A 40 -6.15 -1.72 20.52
C ASN A 40 -5.59 -1.05 19.27
N LEU A 41 -6.45 -0.40 18.45
CA LEU A 41 -6.07 0.34 17.25
C LEU A 41 -5.97 1.83 17.54
N THR A 42 -4.82 2.41 17.24
CA THR A 42 -4.56 3.85 17.27
C THR A 42 -4.36 4.36 15.85
N TYR A 43 -5.16 5.34 15.45
CA TYR A 43 -4.95 6.04 14.19
C TYR A 43 -3.91 7.15 14.35
N VAL A 44 -2.92 7.15 13.48
CA VAL A 44 -1.78 8.07 13.51
C VAL A 44 -1.75 8.84 12.18
N PRO A 45 -2.37 10.02 12.10
CA PRO A 45 -2.29 10.84 10.90
C PRO A 45 -0.88 11.42 10.75
N ILE A 46 -0.31 11.32 9.54
CA ILE A 46 1.01 11.88 9.22
C ILE A 46 1.06 12.42 7.80
N ASP A 47 1.77 13.52 7.62
CA ASP A 47 2.26 13.97 6.31
C ASP A 47 3.77 13.70 6.20
N PHE A 48 4.13 12.60 5.54
CA PHE A 48 5.53 12.19 5.36
C PHE A 48 6.42 13.21 4.63
N GLN A 49 5.83 14.24 4.00
CA GLN A 49 6.61 15.31 3.37
C GLN A 49 7.06 16.37 4.37
N HIS A 50 6.38 16.50 5.52
CA HIS A 50 6.56 17.59 6.46
C HIS A 50 6.79 17.13 7.90
N GLU A 51 6.53 15.87 8.23
CA GLU A 51 6.60 15.37 9.59
C GLU A 51 7.53 14.16 9.69
N ASP A 52 8.23 14.06 10.81
CA ASP A 52 9.04 12.88 11.16
C ASP A 52 8.18 11.80 11.80
N LEU A 53 8.29 10.58 11.27
CA LEU A 53 7.52 9.42 11.74
C LEU A 53 7.74 9.11 13.21
N THR A 54 8.99 9.25 13.70
CA THR A 54 9.34 8.98 15.09
C THR A 54 8.62 9.94 16.03
N ASP A 55 8.61 11.22 15.68
CA ASP A 55 8.00 12.25 16.51
C ASP A 55 6.47 12.15 16.50
N VAL A 56 5.89 11.83 15.35
CA VAL A 56 4.44 11.60 15.25
C VAL A 56 4.03 10.39 16.09
N LEU A 57 4.71 9.25 15.95
CA LEU A 57 4.40 8.05 16.71
C LEU A 57 4.57 8.24 18.23
N LYS A 58 5.58 8.99 18.67
CA LYS A 58 5.76 9.33 20.10
C LYS A 58 4.57 10.08 20.68
N ARG A 59 3.97 11.01 19.89
CA ARG A 59 2.75 11.74 20.32
C ARG A 59 1.54 10.83 20.51
N HIS A 60 1.60 9.61 19.99
CA HIS A 60 0.55 8.59 20.08
C HIS A 60 0.94 7.42 21.00
N ASP A 61 1.84 7.64 21.95
CA ASP A 61 2.28 6.65 22.96
C ASP A 61 2.91 5.38 22.34
N TYR A 62 3.55 5.52 21.18
CA TYR A 62 4.34 4.45 20.60
C TYR A 62 5.67 4.30 21.35
N ASP A 63 5.98 3.07 21.76
CA ASP A 63 7.22 2.73 22.44
C ASP A 63 8.19 2.02 21.48
N PRO A 64 9.25 2.70 21.02
CA PRO A 64 10.22 2.10 20.11
C PRO A 64 11.09 1.00 20.72
N ALA A 65 11.06 0.83 22.05
CA ALA A 65 11.75 -0.27 22.74
C ALA A 65 10.99 -1.61 22.61
N GLN A 66 9.75 -1.59 22.16
CA GLN A 66 8.97 -2.80 21.93
C GLN A 66 9.27 -3.42 20.58
N ARG A 67 9.26 -4.76 20.53
CA ARG A 67 9.31 -5.47 19.25
C ARG A 67 8.08 -5.11 18.41
N THR A 68 8.31 -4.68 17.20
CA THR A 68 7.27 -4.21 16.29
C THR A 68 7.33 -4.96 14.96
N PHE A 69 6.17 -5.30 14.43
CA PHE A 69 6.03 -5.79 13.07
C PHE A 69 5.45 -4.69 12.19
N PHE A 70 6.21 -4.29 11.19
CA PHE A 70 5.85 -3.21 10.27
C PHE A 70 5.26 -3.77 8.98
N ILE A 71 4.24 -3.10 8.48
CA ILE A 71 3.61 -3.39 7.20
C ILE A 71 3.57 -2.09 6.40
N LEU A 72 4.32 -2.05 5.28
CA LEU A 72 4.33 -0.92 4.35
C LEU A 72 3.82 -1.39 2.98
N GLU A 73 2.52 -1.35 2.79
CA GLU A 73 1.86 -1.71 1.54
C GLU A 73 1.50 -0.46 0.74
N GLY A 74 1.95 -0.36 -0.51
CA GLY A 74 1.65 0.75 -1.40
C GLY A 74 2.17 2.10 -0.89
N VAL A 75 3.33 2.12 -0.26
CA VAL A 75 3.91 3.32 0.38
C VAL A 75 5.25 3.68 -0.22
N THR A 76 6.19 2.72 -0.29
CA THR A 76 7.60 3.00 -0.55
C THR A 76 7.83 3.73 -1.87
N MET A 77 7.15 3.33 -2.94
CA MET A 77 7.30 3.92 -4.27
C MET A 77 6.89 5.39 -4.37
N TYR A 78 6.07 5.87 -3.46
CA TYR A 78 5.59 7.26 -3.45
C TYR A 78 6.41 8.21 -2.59
N LEU A 79 7.32 7.68 -1.77
CA LEU A 79 8.15 8.48 -0.89
C LEU A 79 9.34 9.07 -1.65
N PRO A 80 9.71 10.34 -1.41
CA PRO A 80 11.04 10.83 -1.78
C PRO A 80 12.12 9.93 -1.19
N GLU A 81 13.25 9.81 -1.85
CA GLU A 81 14.31 8.86 -1.44
C GLU A 81 14.73 9.05 0.02
N GLU A 82 14.88 10.30 0.47
CA GLU A 82 15.26 10.57 1.87
C GLU A 82 14.19 10.12 2.86
N ALA A 83 12.92 10.32 2.54
CA ALA A 83 11.81 9.86 3.39
C ALA A 83 11.72 8.31 3.43
N ALA A 84 11.94 7.65 2.29
CA ALA A 84 12.03 6.19 2.25
C ALA A 84 13.19 5.69 3.11
N ARG A 85 14.39 6.27 2.95
CA ARG A 85 15.57 5.92 3.75
C ARG A 85 15.36 6.19 5.24
N ALA A 86 14.72 7.30 5.60
CA ALA A 86 14.37 7.61 6.99
C ALA A 86 13.42 6.56 7.57
N THR A 87 12.44 6.10 6.81
CA THR A 87 11.53 5.04 7.22
C THR A 87 12.28 3.71 7.46
N PHE A 88 13.19 3.31 6.57
CA PHE A 88 14.00 2.11 6.78
C PHE A 88 14.95 2.23 7.98
N ARG A 89 15.57 3.40 8.20
CA ARG A 89 16.37 3.67 9.42
C ARG A 89 15.52 3.53 10.69
N PHE A 90 14.32 4.10 10.67
CA PHE A 90 13.39 3.98 11.80
C PHE A 90 13.07 2.51 12.10
N VAL A 91 12.72 1.73 11.07
CA VAL A 91 12.44 0.29 11.24
C VAL A 91 13.66 -0.46 11.77
N GLY A 92 14.84 -0.22 11.19
CA GLY A 92 16.08 -0.90 11.57
C GLY A 92 16.59 -0.56 12.98
N ALA A 93 16.15 0.56 13.55
CA ALA A 93 16.49 0.95 14.93
C ALA A 93 15.72 0.17 16.00
N HIS A 94 14.75 -0.68 15.62
CA HIS A 94 13.94 -1.43 16.57
C HIS A 94 14.66 -2.67 17.13
N PRO A 95 14.22 -3.17 18.30
CA PRO A 95 14.85 -4.32 18.95
C PRO A 95 14.89 -5.57 18.07
N PRO A 96 15.90 -6.45 18.24
CA PRO A 96 15.96 -7.72 17.58
C PRO A 96 14.67 -8.54 17.73
N GLY A 97 14.22 -9.16 16.63
CA GLY A 97 12.94 -9.86 16.57
C GLY A 97 11.78 -8.97 16.10
N SER A 98 12.03 -7.69 15.83
CA SER A 98 11.14 -6.87 15.00
C SER A 98 11.21 -7.33 13.55
N GLY A 99 10.16 -7.05 12.78
CA GLY A 99 10.06 -7.47 11.39
C GLY A 99 9.40 -6.43 10.49
N LEU A 100 9.69 -6.52 9.20
CA LEU A 100 9.12 -5.66 8.18
C LEU A 100 8.64 -6.51 7.01
N VAL A 101 7.42 -6.25 6.54
CA VAL A 101 6.95 -6.64 5.22
C VAL A 101 6.63 -5.37 4.44
N PHE A 102 7.07 -5.29 3.19
CA PHE A 102 6.79 -4.14 2.33
C PHE A 102 6.77 -4.56 0.87
N ASP A 103 6.07 -3.78 0.07
CA ASP A 103 6.16 -3.86 -1.37
C ASP A 103 7.08 -2.75 -1.92
N PHE A 104 7.68 -3.02 -3.07
CA PHE A 104 8.56 -2.07 -3.73
C PHE A 104 8.53 -2.28 -5.24
N VAL A 105 9.04 -1.31 -5.95
CA VAL A 105 9.33 -1.39 -7.38
C VAL A 105 10.84 -1.24 -7.60
N TYR A 106 11.34 -1.76 -8.71
CA TYR A 106 12.72 -1.51 -9.11
C TYR A 106 12.87 -0.13 -9.75
N ARG A 107 13.98 0.51 -9.52
CA ARG A 107 14.35 1.79 -10.14
C ARG A 107 14.24 1.71 -11.66
N ALA A 108 14.75 0.64 -12.26
CA ALA A 108 14.68 0.41 -13.70
C ALA A 108 13.24 0.39 -14.25
N LEU A 109 12.25 -0.01 -13.45
CA LEU A 109 10.85 0.09 -13.86
C LEU A 109 10.40 1.54 -13.92
N ILE A 110 10.75 2.35 -12.93
CA ILE A 110 10.42 3.79 -12.89
C ILE A 110 11.03 4.51 -14.11
N ASP A 111 12.31 4.24 -14.38
CA ASP A 111 13.04 4.84 -15.48
C ASP A 111 12.40 4.46 -16.82
N ARG A 112 12.05 3.18 -17.02
CA ARG A 112 11.32 2.71 -18.22
C ARG A 112 9.95 3.34 -18.36
N LEU A 113 9.23 3.58 -17.27
CA LEU A 113 7.92 4.24 -17.32
C LEU A 113 8.03 5.69 -17.76
N ALA A 114 9.10 6.38 -17.39
CA ALA A 114 9.38 7.75 -17.83
C ALA A 114 9.72 7.84 -19.34
N GLU A 115 10.24 6.76 -19.92
CA GLU A 115 10.66 6.67 -21.32
C GLU A 115 9.58 6.07 -22.25
N ILE A 116 8.39 5.72 -21.74
CA ILE A 116 7.35 5.11 -22.54
C ILE A 116 6.90 6.05 -23.66
N ASP A 117 7.13 5.60 -24.91
CA ASP A 117 6.53 6.18 -26.10
C ASP A 117 5.32 5.34 -26.54
N MET A 118 4.13 5.90 -26.42
CA MET A 118 2.87 5.26 -26.80
C MET A 118 2.81 4.89 -28.29
N ALA A 119 3.60 5.54 -29.15
CA ALA A 119 3.67 5.20 -30.57
C ALA A 119 4.27 3.80 -30.79
N ASN A 120 5.17 3.38 -29.93
CA ASN A 120 5.87 2.09 -29.99
C ASN A 120 5.12 0.95 -29.28
N ILE A 121 4.00 1.24 -28.60
CA ILE A 121 3.19 0.23 -27.92
C ILE A 121 2.24 -0.44 -28.92
N PRO A 122 2.16 -1.79 -28.95
CA PRO A 122 1.15 -2.49 -29.77
C PRO A 122 -0.27 -2.02 -29.46
N GLU A 123 -1.09 -1.83 -30.50
CA GLU A 123 -2.47 -1.28 -30.35
C GLU A 123 -3.30 -2.01 -29.28
N ALA A 124 -3.19 -3.35 -29.23
CA ALA A 124 -3.91 -4.16 -28.26
C ALA A 124 -3.52 -3.90 -26.81
N GLN A 125 -2.32 -3.35 -26.56
CA GLN A 125 -1.79 -3.07 -25.22
C GLN A 125 -1.94 -1.59 -24.82
N LYS A 126 -2.13 -0.69 -25.78
CA LYS A 126 -2.25 0.75 -25.52
C LYS A 126 -3.30 1.11 -24.46
N PRO A 127 -4.52 0.55 -24.47
CA PRO A 127 -5.52 0.88 -23.45
C PRO A 127 -5.09 0.49 -22.04
N PHE A 128 -4.37 -0.62 -21.90
CA PHE A 128 -3.85 -1.06 -20.61
C PHE A 128 -2.72 -0.14 -20.12
N VAL A 129 -1.74 0.14 -21.00
CA VAL A 129 -0.60 1.03 -20.68
C VAL A 129 -1.10 2.43 -20.36
N GLN A 130 -2.01 2.99 -21.18
CA GLN A 130 -2.60 4.31 -20.92
C GLN A 130 -3.29 4.37 -19.55
N ARG A 131 -4.11 3.37 -19.25
CA ARG A 131 -4.79 3.31 -17.94
C ARG A 131 -3.83 3.23 -16.78
N PHE A 132 -2.73 2.50 -16.94
CA PHE A 132 -1.69 2.41 -15.93
C PHE A 132 -0.97 3.76 -15.75
N LEU A 133 -0.58 4.43 -16.85
CA LEU A 133 0.03 5.75 -16.80
C LEU A 133 -0.91 6.79 -16.17
N ASP A 134 -2.21 6.75 -16.51
CA ASP A 134 -3.21 7.63 -15.89
C ASP A 134 -3.34 7.37 -14.38
N LEU A 135 -3.16 6.14 -13.94
CA LEU A 135 -3.21 5.78 -12.52
C LEU A 135 -2.06 6.40 -11.73
N ILE A 136 -0.83 6.37 -12.28
CA ILE A 136 0.36 6.88 -11.60
C ILE A 136 0.62 8.37 -11.85
N LYS A 137 -0.14 9.01 -12.74
CA LYS A 137 0.06 10.41 -13.12
C LYS A 137 -0.05 11.39 -11.95
N ASP A 138 -1.03 11.20 -11.11
CA ASP A 138 -1.33 12.10 -9.99
C ASP A 138 -0.50 11.79 -8.73
N GLU A 139 0.04 10.57 -8.63
CA GLU A 139 0.96 10.13 -7.59
C GLU A 139 2.08 9.30 -8.23
N PRO A 140 3.07 9.98 -8.81
CA PRO A 140 4.15 9.31 -9.52
C PRO A 140 5.00 8.47 -8.59
N TRP A 141 5.47 7.35 -9.11
CA TRP A 141 6.49 6.57 -8.42
C TRP A 141 7.83 7.27 -8.54
N VAL A 142 8.43 7.59 -7.40
CA VAL A 142 9.68 8.36 -7.34
C VAL A 142 10.82 7.61 -6.69
N PHE A 143 10.51 6.55 -5.91
CA PHE A 143 11.48 5.70 -5.26
C PHE A 143 11.38 4.25 -5.74
N GLY A 144 12.52 3.63 -6.02
CA GLY A 144 12.63 2.22 -6.37
C GLY A 144 13.95 1.66 -5.91
N LEU A 145 13.98 0.37 -5.55
CA LEU A 145 15.19 -0.32 -5.18
C LEU A 145 16.06 -0.64 -6.41
N PRO A 146 17.38 -0.75 -6.27
CA PRO A 146 18.24 -1.24 -7.34
C PRO A 146 17.90 -2.70 -7.65
N GLU A 147 17.91 -3.08 -8.93
CA GLU A 147 17.78 -4.47 -9.34
C GLU A 147 18.93 -5.30 -8.75
N GLU A 148 18.59 -6.46 -8.17
CA GLU A 148 19.53 -7.36 -7.49
C GLU A 148 20.29 -6.74 -6.30
N GLY A 149 19.91 -5.53 -5.87
CA GLY A 149 20.53 -4.77 -4.78
C GLY A 149 19.69 -4.67 -3.51
N GLU A 150 18.54 -5.32 -3.44
CA GLU A 150 17.58 -5.20 -2.32
C GLU A 150 18.23 -5.61 -0.99
N ARG A 151 19.02 -6.68 -1.02
CA ARG A 151 19.70 -7.21 0.16
C ARG A 151 20.73 -6.24 0.71
N ASP A 152 21.53 -5.65 -0.15
CA ASP A 152 22.58 -4.72 0.24
C ASP A 152 21.96 -3.38 0.69
N PHE A 153 20.94 -2.91 0.00
CA PHE A 153 20.18 -1.73 0.42
C PHE A 153 19.61 -1.90 1.84
N LEU A 154 18.96 -3.02 2.13
CA LEU A 154 18.38 -3.26 3.45
C LEU A 154 19.44 -3.39 4.55
N ARG A 155 20.61 -3.94 4.24
CA ARG A 155 21.74 -4.03 5.19
C ARG A 155 22.25 -2.68 5.65
N GLU A 156 22.17 -1.62 4.82
CA GLU A 156 22.53 -0.27 5.23
C GLU A 156 21.77 0.18 6.49
N PHE A 157 20.56 -0.37 6.70
CA PHE A 157 19.68 -0.04 7.82
C PHE A 157 19.66 -1.14 8.91
N GLY A 158 20.55 -2.12 8.85
CA GLY A 158 20.57 -3.22 9.81
C GLY A 158 19.47 -4.26 9.61
N LEU A 159 18.81 -4.24 8.44
CA LEU A 159 17.74 -5.17 8.09
C LEU A 159 18.28 -6.35 7.28
N GLU A 160 17.77 -7.55 7.57
CA GLU A 160 18.10 -8.75 6.85
C GLU A 160 16.94 -9.17 5.94
N LEU A 161 17.19 -9.22 4.62
CA LEU A 161 16.19 -9.72 3.67
C LEU A 161 16.04 -11.24 3.83
N ARG A 162 14.87 -11.68 4.27
CA ARG A 162 14.53 -13.10 4.42
C ARG A 162 13.98 -13.68 3.12
N GLU A 163 12.98 -13.02 2.55
CA GLU A 163 12.31 -13.47 1.34
C GLU A 163 11.93 -12.27 0.47
N ALA A 164 11.97 -12.46 -0.86
CA ALA A 164 11.44 -11.51 -1.83
C ALA A 164 10.72 -12.28 -2.95
N PHE A 165 9.56 -11.82 -3.36
CA PHE A 165 8.75 -12.44 -4.40
C PHE A 165 8.34 -11.40 -5.45
N PRO A 166 8.59 -11.66 -6.73
CA PRO A 166 8.05 -10.82 -7.78
C PRO A 166 6.53 -10.95 -7.84
N VAL A 167 5.82 -9.83 -7.91
CA VAL A 167 4.37 -9.83 -8.10
C VAL A 167 4.02 -10.52 -9.42
N GLY A 168 3.09 -11.47 -9.37
CA GLY A 168 2.69 -12.26 -10.54
C GLY A 168 3.65 -13.40 -10.90
N GLY A 169 4.72 -13.62 -10.14
CA GLY A 169 5.57 -14.80 -10.27
C GLY A 169 4.85 -16.08 -9.83
N GLU A 170 5.38 -17.23 -10.24
CA GLU A 170 4.77 -18.54 -9.93
C GLU A 170 4.69 -18.78 -8.42
N GLU A 171 5.78 -18.49 -7.70
CA GLU A 171 5.85 -18.69 -6.25
C GLU A 171 4.89 -17.75 -5.52
N SER A 172 4.83 -16.46 -5.88
CA SER A 172 3.89 -15.51 -5.30
C SER A 172 2.44 -15.90 -5.60
N SER A 173 2.16 -16.40 -6.78
CA SER A 173 0.83 -16.87 -7.16
C SER A 173 0.41 -18.11 -6.35
N LYS A 174 1.29 -19.06 -6.15
CA LYS A 174 1.03 -20.24 -5.32
C LYS A 174 0.77 -19.86 -3.86
N ARG A 175 1.56 -18.98 -3.29
CA ARG A 175 1.50 -18.64 -1.85
C ARG A 175 0.40 -17.65 -1.50
N PHE A 176 0.15 -16.65 -2.36
CA PHE A 176 -0.72 -15.52 -2.02
C PHE A 176 -1.98 -15.41 -2.86
N LEU A 177 -2.00 -16.05 -4.04
CA LEU A 177 -3.14 -16.01 -4.94
C LEU A 177 -3.84 -17.36 -5.08
N THR A 178 -3.68 -18.25 -4.10
CA THR A 178 -4.38 -19.53 -4.04
C THR A 178 -5.41 -19.46 -2.92
N LYS A 179 -6.67 -19.73 -3.25
CA LYS A 179 -7.75 -19.83 -2.26
C LYS A 179 -7.60 -21.05 -1.37
N SER A 180 -8.33 -21.08 -0.25
CA SER A 180 -8.34 -22.23 0.66
C SER A 180 -8.83 -23.53 0.02
N ASP A 181 -9.60 -23.45 -1.09
CA ASP A 181 -10.06 -24.60 -1.88
C ASP A 181 -9.04 -25.06 -2.95
N GLY A 182 -7.84 -24.46 -2.99
CA GLY A 182 -6.79 -24.76 -3.95
C GLY A 182 -6.94 -24.04 -5.29
N THR A 183 -7.99 -23.24 -5.50
CA THR A 183 -8.19 -22.50 -6.73
C THR A 183 -7.19 -21.35 -6.83
N GLN A 184 -6.38 -21.32 -7.88
CA GLN A 184 -5.47 -20.21 -8.14
C GLN A 184 -6.20 -19.02 -8.77
N LEU A 185 -5.98 -17.82 -8.23
CA LEU A 185 -6.42 -16.56 -8.83
C LEU A 185 -5.45 -16.18 -9.94
N GLY A 186 -5.78 -16.54 -11.18
CA GLY A 186 -5.01 -16.14 -12.36
C GLY A 186 -5.18 -14.65 -12.68
N ALA A 187 -4.32 -14.11 -13.55
CA ALA A 187 -4.36 -12.71 -14.00
C ALA A 187 -5.75 -12.28 -14.52
N GLN A 188 -6.49 -13.18 -15.19
CA GLN A 188 -7.86 -12.92 -15.64
C GLN A 188 -8.86 -12.80 -14.49
N ALA A 189 -8.70 -13.59 -13.42
CA ALA A 189 -9.55 -13.50 -12.25
C ALA A 189 -9.27 -12.22 -11.45
N ILE A 190 -8.03 -11.81 -11.35
CA ILE A 190 -7.61 -10.54 -10.73
C ILE A 190 -8.17 -9.37 -11.54
N ALA A 191 -8.01 -9.37 -12.86
CA ALA A 191 -8.57 -8.33 -13.74
C ALA A 191 -10.10 -8.26 -13.64
N ALA A 192 -10.78 -9.39 -13.59
CA ALA A 192 -12.24 -9.45 -13.41
C ALA A 192 -12.68 -9.00 -12.01
N ALA A 193 -11.90 -9.28 -10.97
CA ALA A 193 -12.15 -8.78 -9.61
C ALA A 193 -11.98 -7.25 -9.56
N MET A 194 -10.90 -6.72 -10.12
CA MET A 194 -10.68 -5.28 -10.23
C MET A 194 -11.77 -4.56 -11.02
N ALA A 195 -12.23 -5.15 -12.14
CA ALA A 195 -13.32 -4.60 -12.92
C ALA A 195 -14.65 -4.56 -12.15
N ARG A 196 -14.95 -5.61 -11.37
CA ARG A 196 -16.14 -5.66 -10.49
C ARG A 196 -16.07 -4.64 -9.37
N MET A 197 -14.89 -4.45 -8.77
CA MET A 197 -14.70 -3.44 -7.73
C MET A 197 -14.88 -2.01 -8.30
N ALA A 198 -14.32 -1.75 -9.47
CA ALA A 198 -14.50 -0.46 -10.16
C ALA A 198 -15.98 -0.19 -10.52
N ALA A 199 -16.72 -1.23 -10.95
CA ALA A 199 -18.15 -1.12 -11.22
C ALA A 199 -18.97 -0.80 -9.96
N ARG A 200 -18.71 -1.50 -8.86
CA ARG A 200 -19.36 -1.23 -7.54
C ARG A 200 -19.05 0.17 -7.02
N ALA A 201 -17.82 0.65 -7.20
CA ALA A 201 -17.46 2.01 -6.82
C ALA A 201 -18.24 3.07 -7.61
N ARG A 202 -18.50 2.82 -8.90
CA ARG A 202 -19.34 3.70 -9.74
C ARG A 202 -20.80 3.68 -9.31
N GLU A 203 -21.35 2.51 -9.02
CA GLU A 203 -22.72 2.35 -8.52
C GLU A 203 -22.91 3.05 -7.17
N SER A 204 -21.96 2.91 -6.25
CA SER A 204 -21.99 3.59 -4.95
C SER A 204 -21.91 5.12 -5.10
N ALA A 205 -21.14 5.63 -6.06
CA ALA A 205 -21.04 7.06 -6.34
C ALA A 205 -22.33 7.63 -6.98
N GLN A 206 -23.07 6.81 -7.73
CA GLN A 206 -24.33 7.19 -8.38
C GLN A 206 -25.54 7.07 -7.45
N ALA A 207 -25.45 6.26 -6.40
CA ALA A 207 -26.57 6.00 -5.46
C ALA A 207 -26.72 7.06 -4.36
N GLN A 208 -25.91 8.12 -4.33
CA GLN A 208 -26.06 9.23 -3.38
C GLN A 208 -26.98 10.31 -3.97
N PRO A 209 -28.24 10.43 -3.54
CA PRO A 209 -29.12 11.52 -3.98
C PRO A 209 -28.69 12.81 -3.25
N GLY A 210 -28.20 13.77 -4.00
CA GLY A 210 -28.01 15.15 -3.53
C GLY A 210 -26.64 15.52 -2.96
N GLY A 211 -25.61 14.70 -3.15
CA GLY A 211 -24.24 15.06 -2.77
C GLY A 211 -23.55 15.93 -3.81
N GLN A 212 -22.81 16.93 -3.36
CA GLN A 212 -21.87 17.70 -4.17
C GLN A 212 -21.07 16.74 -5.06
N GLN A 213 -20.95 17.07 -6.34
CA GLN A 213 -20.11 16.33 -7.27
C GLN A 213 -18.72 16.19 -6.64
N MET A 214 -18.40 14.98 -6.23
CA MET A 214 -17.05 14.68 -5.73
C MET A 214 -16.05 15.03 -6.82
N SER A 215 -15.01 15.77 -6.45
CA SER A 215 -13.96 16.09 -7.39
C SER A 215 -13.39 14.79 -7.99
N PRO A 216 -12.95 14.80 -9.26
CA PRO A 216 -12.30 13.64 -9.87
C PRO A 216 -11.14 13.07 -9.02
N GLU A 217 -10.49 13.92 -8.25
CA GLU A 217 -9.43 13.58 -7.32
C GLU A 217 -9.92 12.74 -6.12
N LEU A 218 -11.08 13.09 -5.56
CA LEU A 218 -11.67 12.34 -4.45
C LEU A 218 -12.23 10.99 -4.92
N MET A 219 -12.79 10.90 -6.12
CA MET A 219 -13.21 9.63 -6.75
C MET A 219 -12.02 8.69 -6.99
N ARG A 220 -10.90 9.20 -7.48
CA ARG A 220 -9.67 8.42 -7.68
C ARG A 220 -9.09 7.93 -6.35
N ARG A 221 -9.15 8.74 -5.29
CA ARG A 221 -8.75 8.34 -3.93
C ARG A 221 -9.62 7.20 -3.38
N GLN A 222 -10.93 7.24 -3.59
CA GLN A 222 -11.83 6.15 -3.18
C GLN A 222 -11.51 4.84 -3.90
N GLN A 223 -11.18 4.89 -5.19
CA GLN A 223 -10.78 3.70 -5.95
C GLN A 223 -9.50 3.06 -5.42
N ARG A 224 -8.54 3.86 -4.93
CA ARG A 224 -7.29 3.36 -4.34
C ARG A 224 -7.51 2.68 -3.00
N VAL A 225 -8.30 3.27 -2.10
CA VAL A 225 -8.60 2.66 -0.79
C VAL A 225 -9.21 1.25 -0.96
N MET A 226 -9.99 1.03 -2.02
CA MET A 226 -10.56 -0.29 -2.30
C MET A 226 -9.56 -1.28 -2.93
N ALA A 227 -8.52 -0.82 -3.61
CA ALA A 227 -7.47 -1.67 -4.16
C ALA A 227 -6.57 -2.28 -3.06
N TYR A 228 -6.46 -1.64 -1.90
CA TYR A 228 -5.69 -2.12 -0.75
C TYR A 228 -6.46 -3.06 0.20
N GLN A 229 -7.71 -3.40 -0.11
CA GLN A 229 -8.54 -4.28 0.71
C GLN A 229 -8.55 -5.75 0.24
N LEU A 230 -7.71 -6.11 -0.70
CA LEU A 230 -7.45 -7.48 -1.14
C LEU A 230 -6.22 -8.03 -0.46
#